data_0d2e0e3d8fd22a581064bb89f2024bce
#
_entry.id   0d2e0e3d8fd22a581064bb89f2024bce
#
_cell.length_a   1.000
_cell.length_b   1.000
_cell.length_c   1.000
_cell.angle_alpha   90.00
_cell.angle_beta   90.00
_cell.angle_gamma   90.00
#
_symmetry.space_group_name_H-M   'P 1'
#
loop_
_entity.id
_entity.type
_entity.pdbx_description
1 polymer ?
#
loop_
_entity_poly.entity_id
_entity_poly.type
_entity_poly.pdbx_seq_one_letter_code
_entity_poly.pdbx_strand_id
1 'polypeptide(L)'
;MPGTLVLDCEGLSKLYLKDRGLLALVQAATEEGIRVVTAAMTTLEADYERVHPARIAWVLSRIDICDVTKELTAQAAVLLRNQRLHGHKYAIGAVLAAIARSSPSPVSVATSDPEDLAQLCGPAVEIITV
;
A
#
# COMPACT_ATOMS: atom_id res chain seq x y z
N MET A 1 -1.13 2.10 -20.55
CA MET A 1 0.01 1.86 -19.67
C MET A 1 -0.46 1.14 -18.42
N PRO A 2 0.21 0.08 -18.01
CA PRO A 2 -0.10 -0.48 -16.69
C PRO A 2 0.02 0.61 -15.64
N GLY A 3 0.18 0.35 -14.49
CA GLY A 3 0.28 1.31 -13.40
C GLY A 3 0.57 0.55 -12.15
N THR A 4 0.26 1.14 -11.01
CA THR A 4 0.55 0.55 -9.72
C THR A 4 -0.64 0.70 -8.79
N LEU A 5 -1.00 -0.39 -8.12
CA LEU A 5 -1.96 -0.39 -7.01
C LEU A 5 -1.19 -0.70 -5.73
N VAL A 6 -1.17 0.25 -4.81
CA VAL A 6 -0.51 0.10 -3.51
C VAL A 6 -1.57 -0.28 -2.47
N LEU A 7 -1.30 -1.32 -1.69
CA LEU A 7 -2.19 -1.73 -0.60
C LEU A 7 -1.60 -1.29 0.73
N ASP A 8 -2.43 -0.68 1.57
CA ASP A 8 -2.06 -0.44 2.96
C ASP A 8 -2.37 -1.69 3.81
N CYS A 9 -2.19 -1.57 5.11
CA CYS A 9 -2.45 -2.65 6.07
C CYS A 9 -3.87 -3.20 5.95
N GLU A 10 -4.87 -2.32 5.89
CA GLU A 10 -6.26 -2.74 5.81
C GLU A 10 -6.57 -3.40 4.46
N GLY A 11 -6.05 -2.84 3.37
CA GLY A 11 -6.19 -3.46 2.05
C GLY A 11 -5.59 -4.85 2.01
N LEU A 12 -4.41 -5.01 2.58
CA LEU A 12 -3.74 -6.31 2.64
C LEU A 12 -4.51 -7.30 3.53
N SER A 13 -4.97 -6.85 4.70
CA SER A 13 -5.77 -7.68 5.61
C SER A 13 -7.06 -8.17 4.94
N LYS A 14 -7.75 -7.29 4.25
CA LYS A 14 -8.96 -7.65 3.52
C LYS A 14 -8.68 -8.66 2.40
N LEU A 15 -7.51 -8.56 1.78
CA LEU A 15 -7.12 -9.55 0.77
C LEU A 15 -6.89 -10.92 1.41
N TYR A 16 -6.26 -10.98 2.59
CA TYR A 16 -6.11 -12.23 3.33
C TYR A 16 -7.47 -12.84 3.68
N LEU A 17 -8.42 -12.01 4.07
CA LEU A 17 -9.76 -12.43 4.52
C LEU A 17 -10.74 -12.66 3.39
N LYS A 18 -10.28 -12.55 2.14
CA LYS A 18 -11.10 -12.77 0.93
C LYS A 18 -12.28 -11.82 0.82
N ASP A 19 -12.10 -10.57 1.25
CA ASP A 19 -13.10 -9.53 1.06
C ASP A 19 -13.43 -9.38 -0.43
N ARG A 20 -14.71 -9.39 -0.76
CA ARG A 20 -15.15 -9.38 -2.16
C ARG A 20 -14.70 -8.14 -2.92
N GLY A 21 -14.80 -6.98 -2.28
CA GLY A 21 -14.39 -5.72 -2.91
C GLY A 21 -12.91 -5.69 -3.22
N LEU A 22 -12.09 -6.14 -2.27
CA LEU A 22 -10.65 -6.22 -2.44
C LEU A 22 -10.25 -7.26 -3.48
N LEU A 23 -10.86 -8.42 -3.47
CA LEU A 23 -10.57 -9.45 -4.48
C LEU A 23 -10.88 -8.93 -5.88
N ALA A 24 -12.03 -8.25 -6.04
CA ALA A 24 -12.42 -7.69 -7.33
C ALA A 24 -11.45 -6.60 -7.78
N LEU A 25 -11.02 -5.74 -6.88
CA LEU A 25 -10.07 -4.68 -7.18
C LEU A 25 -8.73 -5.24 -7.63
N VAL A 26 -8.19 -6.21 -6.90
CA VAL A 26 -6.90 -6.84 -7.23
C VAL A 26 -7.00 -7.63 -8.52
N GLN A 27 -8.11 -8.34 -8.74
CA GLN A 27 -8.31 -9.09 -9.98
C GLN A 27 -8.37 -8.15 -11.17
N ALA A 28 -9.12 -7.06 -11.08
CA ALA A 28 -9.22 -6.08 -12.16
C ALA A 28 -7.85 -5.47 -12.46
N ALA A 29 -7.07 -5.13 -11.42
CA ALA A 29 -5.73 -4.60 -11.58
C ALA A 29 -4.84 -5.61 -12.32
N THR A 30 -4.86 -6.87 -11.89
CA THR A 30 -4.05 -7.94 -12.48
C THR A 30 -4.39 -8.15 -13.95
N GLU A 31 -5.68 -8.14 -14.29
CA GLU A 31 -6.14 -8.31 -15.68
C GLU A 31 -5.65 -7.18 -16.58
N GLU A 32 -5.51 -5.99 -16.05
CA GLU A 32 -5.02 -4.82 -16.80
C GLU A 32 -3.49 -4.71 -16.80
N GLY A 33 -2.81 -5.65 -16.20
CA GLY A 33 -1.35 -5.60 -16.08
C GLY A 33 -0.85 -4.60 -15.06
N ILE A 34 -1.72 -4.13 -14.16
CA ILE A 34 -1.36 -3.21 -13.09
C ILE A 34 -0.64 -3.99 -11.99
N ARG A 35 0.49 -3.46 -11.58
CA ARG A 35 1.31 -4.06 -10.54
C ARG A 35 0.69 -3.81 -9.16
N VAL A 36 0.49 -4.86 -8.38
CA VAL A 36 -0.04 -4.74 -7.01
C VAL A 36 1.11 -4.84 -6.04
N VAL A 37 1.29 -3.83 -5.21
CA VAL A 37 2.45 -3.71 -4.32
C VAL A 37 2.06 -3.35 -2.90
N THR A 38 2.91 -3.68 -1.95
CA THR A 38 2.83 -3.19 -0.58
C THR A 38 4.25 -3.05 -0.02
N ALA A 39 4.38 -2.42 1.14
CA ALA A 39 5.67 -2.32 1.81
C ALA A 39 5.95 -3.57 2.64
N ALA A 40 7.23 -3.90 2.80
CA ALA A 40 7.63 -5.03 3.64
C ALA A 40 7.06 -4.91 5.07
N MET A 41 7.10 -3.71 5.65
CA MET A 41 6.57 -3.49 7.00
C MET A 41 5.05 -3.65 7.07
N THR A 42 4.33 -3.44 5.98
CA THR A 42 2.89 -3.64 5.93
C THR A 42 2.53 -5.11 6.11
N THR A 43 3.38 -6.01 5.63
CA THR A 43 3.14 -7.45 5.82
C THR A 43 3.19 -7.84 7.29
N LEU A 44 4.04 -7.18 8.07
CA LEU A 44 4.10 -7.37 9.51
C LEU A 44 2.87 -6.79 10.20
N GLU A 45 2.47 -5.60 9.82
CA GLU A 45 1.32 -4.91 10.38
C GLU A 45 0.02 -5.65 10.10
N ALA A 46 -0.12 -6.22 8.92
CA ALA A 46 -1.33 -6.92 8.49
C ALA A 46 -1.36 -8.40 8.91
N ASP A 47 -0.29 -8.91 9.49
CA ASP A 47 -0.26 -10.31 9.94
C ASP A 47 -1.38 -10.53 10.97
N TYR A 48 -2.14 -11.59 10.75
CA TYR A 48 -3.37 -11.80 11.51
C TYR A 48 -3.48 -13.27 11.92
N GLU A 49 -3.49 -13.50 13.22
CA GLU A 49 -3.44 -14.85 13.79
C GLU A 49 -4.59 -15.77 13.36
N ARG A 50 -5.73 -15.20 12.97
CA ARG A 50 -6.90 -15.98 12.52
C ARG A 50 -6.84 -16.39 11.07
N VAL A 51 -5.85 -15.89 10.33
CA VAL A 51 -5.65 -16.27 8.93
C VAL A 51 -4.59 -17.35 8.88
N HIS A 52 -4.90 -18.44 8.19
CA HIS A 52 -3.96 -19.54 8.07
C HIS A 52 -2.66 -19.07 7.39
N PRO A 53 -1.48 -19.42 7.92
CA PRO A 53 -0.20 -19.00 7.34
C PRO A 53 -0.06 -19.34 5.85
N ALA A 54 -0.64 -20.44 5.40
CA ALA A 54 -0.60 -20.83 3.99
C ALA A 54 -1.36 -19.81 3.12
N ARG A 55 -2.46 -19.25 3.62
CA ARG A 55 -3.21 -18.20 2.90
C ARG A 55 -2.38 -16.92 2.79
N ILE A 56 -1.75 -16.51 3.88
CA ILE A 56 -0.88 -15.35 3.89
C ILE A 56 0.26 -15.54 2.88
N ALA A 57 0.95 -16.67 2.94
CA ALA A 57 2.05 -16.98 2.03
C ALA A 57 1.59 -16.96 0.56
N TRP A 58 0.40 -17.52 0.28
CA TRP A 58 -0.14 -17.52 -1.07
C TRP A 58 -0.41 -16.10 -1.58
N VAL A 59 -1.06 -15.27 -0.76
CA VAL A 59 -1.34 -13.88 -1.12
C VAL A 59 -0.04 -13.12 -1.39
N LEU A 60 0.93 -13.24 -0.48
CA LEU A 60 2.19 -12.52 -0.62
C LEU A 60 3.01 -13.00 -1.82
N SER A 61 2.78 -14.22 -2.30
CA SER A 61 3.43 -14.70 -3.52
C SER A 61 2.84 -14.09 -4.79
N ARG A 62 1.67 -13.45 -4.71
CA ARG A 62 0.94 -12.88 -5.86
C ARG A 62 1.09 -11.37 -5.99
N ILE A 63 1.72 -10.73 -5.04
CA ILE A 63 1.92 -9.28 -5.04
C ILE A 63 3.41 -8.98 -4.87
N ASP A 64 3.79 -7.76 -5.20
CA ASP A 64 5.17 -7.31 -5.02
C ASP A 64 5.31 -6.65 -3.66
N ILE A 65 6.31 -7.09 -2.92
CA ILE A 65 6.62 -6.54 -1.60
C ILE A 65 7.86 -5.66 -1.74
N CYS A 66 7.68 -4.37 -1.51
CA CYS A 66 8.77 -3.40 -1.65
C CYS A 66 9.61 -3.36 -0.38
N ASP A 67 10.92 -3.47 -0.53
CA ASP A 67 11.83 -3.30 0.59
C ASP A 67 11.78 -1.87 1.10
N VAL A 68 11.85 -1.72 2.41
CA VAL A 68 11.94 -0.40 3.05
C VAL A 68 13.42 -0.06 3.20
N THR A 69 13.95 0.57 2.16
CA THR A 69 15.36 0.93 2.11
C THR A 69 15.63 2.23 2.85
N LYS A 70 16.91 2.52 3.09
CA LYS A 70 17.35 3.79 3.66
C LYS A 70 16.88 4.97 2.79
N GLU A 71 16.98 4.83 1.47
CA GLU A 71 16.57 5.86 0.52
C GLU A 71 15.06 6.11 0.57
N LEU A 72 14.27 5.04 0.62
CA LEU A 72 12.82 5.15 0.73
C LEU A 72 12.42 5.81 2.05
N THR A 73 13.09 5.44 3.14
CA THR A 73 12.85 6.05 4.45
C THR A 73 13.15 7.54 4.44
N ALA A 74 14.22 7.95 3.78
CA ALA A 74 14.56 9.37 3.63
C ALA A 74 13.48 10.12 2.84
N GLN A 75 12.97 9.54 1.78
CA GLN A 75 11.84 10.12 1.01
C GLN A 75 10.60 10.27 1.87
N ALA A 76 10.28 9.25 2.66
CA ALA A 76 9.13 9.29 3.57
C ALA A 76 9.28 10.41 4.61
N ALA A 77 10.48 10.60 5.14
CA ALA A 77 10.76 11.68 6.10
C ALA A 77 10.51 13.05 5.49
N VAL A 78 10.88 13.24 4.21
CA VAL A 78 10.61 14.50 3.50
C VAL A 78 9.10 14.74 3.37
N LEU A 79 8.33 13.72 3.03
CA LEU A 79 6.88 13.84 2.93
C LEU A 79 6.25 14.25 4.26
N LEU A 80 6.69 13.64 5.35
CA LEU A 80 6.21 13.98 6.69
C LEU A 80 6.52 15.43 7.04
N ARG A 81 7.76 15.84 6.78
CA ARG A 81 8.21 17.21 7.08
C ARG A 81 7.42 18.25 6.27
N ASN A 82 7.20 17.98 4.98
CA ASN A 82 6.47 18.90 4.11
C ASN A 82 5.01 19.07 4.55
N GLN A 83 4.43 18.04 5.13
CA GLN A 83 3.05 18.06 5.63
C GLN A 83 2.96 18.37 7.11
N ARG A 84 4.09 18.60 7.78
CA ARG A 84 4.18 18.86 9.23
C ARG A 84 3.51 17.78 10.06
N LEU A 85 3.70 16.52 9.64
CA LEU A 85 3.15 15.35 10.32
C LEU A 85 4.21 14.66 11.17
N HIS A 86 3.76 14.05 12.25
CA HIS A 86 4.63 13.36 13.19
C HIS A 86 5.01 11.97 12.69
N GLY A 87 6.31 11.68 12.64
CA GLY A 87 6.80 10.37 12.20
C GLY A 87 6.29 9.23 13.05
N HIS A 88 6.15 9.44 14.35
CA HIS A 88 5.67 8.40 15.25
C HIS A 88 4.29 7.86 14.85
N LYS A 89 3.39 8.74 14.43
CA LYS A 89 2.02 8.36 14.07
C LYS A 89 1.87 7.97 12.60
N TYR A 90 2.62 8.63 11.72
CA TYR A 90 2.40 8.56 10.27
C TYR A 90 3.51 7.86 9.50
N ALA A 91 4.47 7.21 10.19
CA ALA A 91 5.64 6.61 9.55
C ALA A 91 5.27 5.60 8.46
N ILE A 92 4.36 4.68 8.76
CA ILE A 92 3.98 3.62 7.82
C ILE A 92 3.23 4.20 6.62
N GLY A 93 2.30 5.13 6.87
CA GLY A 93 1.61 5.85 5.79
C GLY A 93 2.57 6.63 4.90
N ALA A 94 3.59 7.25 5.48
CA ALA A 94 4.59 7.99 4.72
C ALA A 94 5.44 7.07 3.85
N VAL A 95 5.77 5.87 4.32
CA VAL A 95 6.49 4.87 3.51
C VAL A 95 5.64 4.43 2.33
N LEU A 96 4.35 4.14 2.56
CA LEU A 96 3.44 3.78 1.48
C LEU A 96 3.28 4.91 0.46
N ALA A 97 3.19 6.15 0.93
CA ALA A 97 3.13 7.32 0.04
C ALA A 97 4.41 7.47 -0.78
N ALA A 98 5.57 7.25 -0.17
CA ALA A 98 6.85 7.29 -0.88
C ALA A 98 6.92 6.21 -1.97
N ILE A 99 6.44 5.01 -1.69
CA ILE A 99 6.33 3.94 -2.68
C ILE A 99 5.41 4.37 -3.82
N ALA A 100 4.23 4.90 -3.49
CA ALA A 100 3.26 5.34 -4.49
C ALA A 100 3.84 6.41 -5.40
N ARG A 101 4.50 7.41 -4.82
CA ARG A 101 5.07 8.53 -5.59
C ARG A 101 6.24 8.13 -6.47
N SER A 102 6.93 7.04 -6.17
CA SER A 102 8.06 6.55 -6.95
C SER A 102 7.70 5.39 -7.88
N SER A 103 6.45 4.99 -7.90
CA SER A 103 5.98 3.87 -8.73
C SER A 103 5.50 4.35 -10.10
N PRO A 104 5.46 3.44 -11.10
CA PRO A 104 4.94 3.79 -12.43
C PRO A 104 3.49 4.24 -12.38
N SER A 105 3.22 5.39 -13.01
CA SER A 105 1.86 5.95 -13.12
C SER A 105 1.04 5.23 -14.17
N PRO A 106 -0.29 5.23 -14.05
CA PRO A 106 -1.08 5.81 -12.97
C PRO A 106 -0.99 5.00 -11.68
N VAL A 107 -1.06 5.68 -10.53
CA VAL A 107 -0.94 5.04 -9.22
C VAL A 107 -2.20 5.24 -8.41
N SER A 108 -2.68 4.15 -7.81
CA SER A 108 -3.78 4.16 -6.85
C SER A 108 -3.31 3.57 -5.54
N VAL A 109 -3.83 4.06 -4.42
CA VAL A 109 -3.58 3.50 -3.09
C VAL A 109 -4.91 3.09 -2.48
N ALA A 110 -5.02 1.82 -2.13
CA ALA A 110 -6.19 1.28 -1.43
C ALA A 110 -5.92 1.37 0.07
N THR A 111 -6.72 2.14 0.78
CA THR A 111 -6.45 2.49 2.18
C THR A 111 -7.73 2.68 2.99
N SER A 112 -7.63 2.43 4.29
CA SER A 112 -8.68 2.79 5.25
C SER A 112 -8.48 4.19 5.83
N ASP A 113 -7.35 4.84 5.53
CA ASP A 113 -7.01 6.19 5.99
C ASP A 113 -6.89 7.15 4.79
N PRO A 114 -7.99 7.40 4.07
CA PRO A 114 -7.92 8.14 2.81
C PRO A 114 -7.43 9.58 2.96
N GLU A 115 -7.76 10.25 4.06
CA GLU A 115 -7.33 11.63 4.27
C GLU A 115 -5.83 11.73 4.47
N ASP A 116 -5.27 10.86 5.30
CA ASP A 116 -3.83 10.85 5.59
C ASP A 116 -3.04 10.51 4.33
N LEU A 117 -3.46 9.48 3.61
CA LEU A 117 -2.76 9.07 2.39
C LEU A 117 -2.90 10.11 1.27
N ALA A 118 -4.06 10.75 1.14
CA ALA A 118 -4.23 11.81 0.16
C ALA A 118 -3.29 12.99 0.44
N GLN A 119 -3.14 13.36 1.71
CA GLN A 119 -2.26 14.43 2.13
C GLN A 119 -0.80 14.10 1.83
N LEU A 120 -0.37 12.89 2.12
CA LEU A 120 1.01 12.45 1.92
C LEU A 120 1.34 12.19 0.45
N CYS A 121 0.42 11.58 -0.29
CA CYS A 121 0.64 11.23 -1.70
C CYS A 121 0.55 12.41 -2.65
N GLY A 122 -0.30 13.38 -2.33
CA GLY A 122 -0.58 14.49 -3.24
C GLY A 122 -1.61 14.12 -4.31
N PRO A 123 -1.97 15.09 -5.18
CA PRO A 123 -3.10 14.94 -6.09
C PRO A 123 -2.87 13.99 -7.27
N ALA A 124 -1.63 13.63 -7.56
CA ALA A 124 -1.31 12.74 -8.69
C ALA A 124 -1.63 11.27 -8.42
N VAL A 125 -1.90 10.91 -7.17
CA VAL A 125 -2.20 9.54 -6.77
C VAL A 125 -3.67 9.42 -6.42
N GLU A 126 -4.34 8.44 -7.03
CA GLU A 126 -5.74 8.14 -6.72
C GLU A 126 -5.84 7.42 -5.38
N ILE A 127 -6.76 7.86 -4.53
CA ILE A 127 -7.00 7.22 -3.24
C ILE A 127 -8.32 6.44 -3.30
N ILE A 128 -8.24 5.14 -3.02
CA ILE A 128 -9.40 4.25 -3.01
C ILE A 128 -9.65 3.84 -1.57
N THR A 129 -10.81 4.22 -1.03
CA THR A 129 -11.19 3.84 0.34
C THR A 129 -11.65 2.38 0.37
N VAL A 130 -11.09 1.62 1.28
CA VAL A 130 -11.41 0.19 1.42
C VAL A 130 -11.88 -0.20 2.83
#